data_7bf4778af259ef6c71101f06958758f3
#
_entry.id   7bf4778af259ef6c71101f06958758f3
#
_cell.length_a   1.000
_cell.length_b   1.000
_cell.length_c   1.000
_cell.angle_alpha   90.00
_cell.angle_beta   90.00
_cell.angle_gamma   90.00
#
_symmetry.space_group_name_H-M   'P 1'
#
loop_
_entity.id
_entity.type
_entity.pdbx_description
1 polymer ?
#
loop_
_entity_poly.entity_id
_entity_poly.type
_entity_poly.pdbx_seq_one_letter_code
_entity_poly.pdbx_strand_id
1 'polypeptide(L)'
;MSGLLSSITDVLGYGSQPSDDVSITIGNIVISGWTDVTIRMGIEIMPWMAELSTTEWQPELDENETIQEGDACQIKIDDDLVITGYVITVDREVGPEDHIVRVSVASKSVDLVEGAAEFATYQMTNTNALALVKKVCAAAGISVYPVGLAGITDIQQFSVILTETAYEVIERICRFAACLFYDRPDGNITLSDVGSSVAVSGFVLGGNAERMRRRASMAGRYADVTAIKQTPIILFSSPDEDDFISQLEAETVGQPATDPGVTRPWRHLLIPYEQGDAGGQNARKRVLWEVARRYGRSQVIEVTCDSWRDASGKLWQPNTIAQVTAARLKFNGPLLIAELVFRRDEDGTHADVVLMPPEAFQPEPILLPMQSNEGVQAMNNNNAPASVSGITATPLPPLLPGGL
;
A
#
# COMPACT_ATOMS: atom_id res chain seq x y z
N MET A 1 -25.39 -28.01 35.72
CA MET A 1 -24.34 -27.42 36.57
C MET A 1 -23.49 -26.35 35.89
N SER A 2 -23.73 -26.04 34.63
CA SER A 2 -23.00 -25.00 33.87
C SER A 2 -23.46 -23.54 34.12
N GLY A 3 -24.64 -23.33 34.67
CA GLY A 3 -25.17 -21.97 34.92
C GLY A 3 -24.71 -21.27 36.20
N LEU A 4 -24.05 -21.99 37.13
CA LEU A 4 -23.60 -21.41 38.38
C LEU A 4 -22.14 -20.91 38.31
N LEU A 5 -21.35 -21.35 37.34
CA LEU A 5 -19.96 -20.92 37.17
C LEU A 5 -19.88 -19.59 36.38
N SER A 6 -20.82 -19.32 35.46
CA SER A 6 -20.86 -18.04 34.72
C SER A 6 -21.24 -16.87 35.61
N SER A 7 -22.07 -17.07 36.66
CA SER A 7 -22.49 -16.01 37.56
C SER A 7 -21.42 -15.60 38.59
N ILE A 8 -20.42 -16.45 38.85
CA ILE A 8 -19.33 -16.14 39.79
C ILE A 8 -18.22 -15.34 39.12
N THR A 9 -17.97 -15.56 37.83
CA THR A 9 -17.01 -14.77 37.04
C THR A 9 -17.48 -13.33 36.82
N ASP A 10 -18.78 -13.11 36.62
CA ASP A 10 -19.35 -11.76 36.48
C ASP A 10 -19.29 -10.93 37.77
N VAL A 11 -19.37 -11.60 38.94
CA VAL A 11 -19.31 -10.91 40.24
C VAL A 11 -17.87 -10.53 40.65
N LEU A 12 -16.85 -11.21 40.09
CA LEU A 12 -15.45 -10.95 40.40
C LEU A 12 -14.80 -9.93 39.44
N GLY A 13 -15.54 -9.38 38.49
CA GLY A 13 -15.01 -8.40 37.55
C GLY A 13 -13.96 -8.95 36.57
N TYR A 14 -13.82 -10.28 36.50
CA TYR A 14 -13.13 -10.93 35.42
C TYR A 14 -14.08 -10.99 34.22
N GLY A 15 -14.15 -9.89 33.47
CA GLY A 15 -14.73 -9.95 32.12
C GLY A 15 -14.08 -11.13 31.40
N SER A 16 -14.90 -11.92 30.70
CA SER A 16 -14.39 -13.01 29.86
C SER A 16 -13.31 -12.41 28.96
N GLN A 17 -12.06 -12.84 29.13
CA GLN A 17 -11.01 -12.49 28.20
C GLN A 17 -11.49 -12.92 26.80
N PRO A 18 -11.28 -12.12 25.77
CA PRO A 18 -11.56 -12.53 24.41
C PRO A 18 -10.91 -13.89 24.17
N SER A 19 -11.65 -14.81 23.59
CA SER A 19 -11.12 -16.16 23.29
C SER A 19 -10.12 -16.09 22.13
N ASP A 20 -10.17 -15.00 21.33
CA ASP A 20 -9.47 -14.82 20.07
C ASP A 20 -9.68 -16.02 19.12
N ASP A 21 -10.85 -16.63 19.18
CA ASP A 21 -11.18 -17.76 18.31
C ASP A 21 -11.32 -17.34 16.86
N VAL A 22 -10.63 -18.07 15.97
CA VAL A 22 -10.61 -17.76 14.54
C VAL A 22 -11.61 -18.65 13.82
N SER A 23 -12.49 -18.02 13.07
CA SER A 23 -13.47 -18.70 12.23
C SER A 23 -13.43 -18.23 10.79
N ILE A 24 -13.67 -19.14 9.85
CA ILE A 24 -13.97 -18.84 8.46
C ILE A 24 -15.44 -19.12 8.19
N THR A 25 -16.11 -18.18 7.56
CA THR A 25 -17.51 -18.33 7.14
C THR A 25 -17.57 -18.40 5.62
N ILE A 26 -18.16 -19.47 5.08
CA ILE A 26 -18.37 -19.70 3.66
C ILE A 26 -19.87 -19.95 3.45
N GLY A 27 -20.57 -19.03 2.78
CA GLY A 27 -22.02 -19.09 2.68
C GLY A 27 -22.69 -19.06 4.05
N ASN A 28 -23.30 -20.17 4.46
CA ASN A 28 -23.96 -20.35 5.76
C ASN A 28 -23.16 -21.24 6.74
N ILE A 29 -21.98 -21.70 6.33
CA ILE A 29 -21.16 -22.62 7.12
C ILE A 29 -20.10 -21.81 7.85
N VAL A 30 -19.92 -22.08 9.14
CA VAL A 30 -18.87 -21.50 9.97
C VAL A 30 -17.95 -22.62 10.42
N ILE A 31 -16.66 -22.49 10.12
CA ILE A 31 -15.63 -23.46 10.46
C ILE A 31 -14.66 -22.78 11.41
N SER A 32 -14.36 -23.42 12.53
CA SER A 32 -13.42 -22.99 13.56
C SER A 32 -12.59 -24.19 14.03
N GLY A 33 -11.70 -23.97 15.02
CA GLY A 33 -10.87 -25.04 15.56
C GLY A 33 -9.57 -25.24 14.77
N TRP A 34 -9.05 -24.16 14.20
CA TRP A 34 -7.77 -24.13 13.49
C TRP A 34 -6.60 -24.36 14.46
N THR A 35 -5.69 -25.25 14.09
CA THR A 35 -4.47 -25.54 14.86
C THR A 35 -3.42 -24.45 14.66
N ASP A 36 -3.27 -24.00 13.41
CA ASP A 36 -2.35 -22.94 13.07
C ASP A 36 -3.09 -21.83 12.32
N VAL A 37 -2.83 -20.61 12.70
CA VAL A 37 -3.41 -19.41 12.11
C VAL A 37 -2.30 -18.40 11.86
N THR A 38 -2.25 -17.87 10.65
CA THR A 38 -1.40 -16.73 10.29
C THR A 38 -2.24 -15.76 9.49
N ILE A 39 -2.47 -14.54 10.01
CA ILE A 39 -3.20 -13.48 9.31
C ILE A 39 -2.26 -12.31 9.12
N ARG A 40 -2.00 -11.94 7.89
CA ARG A 40 -1.06 -10.88 7.51
C ARG A 40 -1.76 -9.68 6.93
N MET A 41 -1.53 -8.52 7.53
CA MET A 41 -2.13 -7.24 7.17
C MET A 41 -1.08 -6.14 7.16
N GLY A 42 -1.25 -5.13 6.32
CA GLY A 42 -0.33 -4.00 6.28
C GLY A 42 -0.78 -2.89 5.37
N ILE A 43 -0.09 -1.75 5.44
CA ILE A 43 -0.37 -0.58 4.59
C ILE A 43 0.29 -0.65 3.21
N GLU A 44 1.30 -1.51 3.05
CA GLU A 44 1.97 -1.77 1.77
C GLU A 44 1.79 -3.23 1.33
N ILE A 45 0.88 -3.95 1.99
CA ILE A 45 0.53 -5.34 1.69
C ILE A 45 -0.88 -5.34 1.12
N MET A 46 -1.03 -5.81 -0.10
CA MET A 46 -2.29 -6.00 -0.78
C MET A 46 -2.15 -7.17 -1.76
N PRO A 47 -3.01 -8.16 -1.69
CA PRO A 47 -4.13 -8.32 -0.75
C PRO A 47 -3.68 -8.67 0.68
N TRP A 48 -4.53 -8.40 1.70
CA TRP A 48 -4.36 -9.03 3.00
C TRP A 48 -4.61 -10.53 2.88
N MET A 49 -3.86 -11.32 3.61
CA MET A 49 -3.89 -12.78 3.47
C MET A 49 -4.06 -13.46 4.83
N ALA A 50 -4.67 -14.62 4.80
CA ALA A 50 -4.70 -15.53 5.93
C ALA A 50 -4.34 -16.96 5.49
N GLU A 51 -3.60 -17.65 6.32
CA GLU A 51 -3.29 -19.07 6.20
C GLU A 51 -3.82 -19.77 7.45
N LEU A 52 -4.66 -20.76 7.24
CA LEU A 52 -5.32 -21.53 8.30
C LEU A 52 -5.00 -23.00 8.10
N SER A 53 -4.58 -23.68 9.13
CA SER A 53 -4.31 -25.13 9.09
C SER A 53 -5.12 -25.86 10.16
N THR A 54 -5.60 -27.03 9.82
CA THR A 54 -6.29 -27.91 10.74
C THR A 54 -6.05 -29.38 10.37
N THR A 55 -6.24 -30.24 11.33
CA THR A 55 -6.35 -31.68 11.07
C THR A 55 -7.81 -32.00 10.77
N GLU A 56 -8.10 -32.39 9.55
CA GLU A 56 -9.47 -32.75 9.16
C GLU A 56 -9.86 -34.09 9.76
N TRP A 57 -10.61 -34.04 10.85
CA TRP A 57 -11.30 -35.19 11.40
C TRP A 57 -12.76 -34.81 11.66
N GLN A 58 -13.57 -34.77 10.60
CA GLN A 58 -15.03 -34.71 10.73
C GLN A 58 -15.67 -35.80 9.87
N PRO A 59 -15.79 -37.03 10.42
CA PRO A 59 -16.36 -38.15 9.68
C PRO A 59 -17.87 -38.01 9.38
N GLU A 60 -18.50 -36.94 9.84
CA GLU A 60 -19.94 -36.71 9.73
C GLU A 60 -20.33 -35.61 8.71
N LEU A 61 -19.35 -34.88 8.14
CA LEU A 61 -19.64 -33.89 7.08
C LEU A 61 -19.77 -34.62 5.73
N ASP A 62 -20.89 -34.38 5.07
CA ASP A 62 -21.14 -34.83 3.71
C ASP A 62 -20.06 -34.28 2.77
N GLU A 63 -19.60 -35.06 1.79
CA GLU A 63 -18.58 -34.70 0.82
C GLU A 63 -18.84 -33.37 0.08
N ASN A 64 -20.01 -32.77 0.22
CA ASN A 64 -20.43 -31.53 -0.43
C ASN A 64 -20.18 -30.25 0.40
N GLU A 65 -19.73 -30.35 1.65
CA GLU A 65 -19.54 -29.19 2.54
C GLU A 65 -18.05 -28.80 2.74
N THR A 66 -17.18 -29.26 1.88
CA THR A 66 -15.75 -28.94 1.95
C THR A 66 -15.45 -27.57 1.38
N ILE A 67 -14.53 -26.85 2.02
CA ILE A 67 -13.96 -25.60 1.51
C ILE A 67 -13.38 -25.85 0.11
N GLN A 68 -13.71 -24.99 -0.86
CA GLN A 68 -13.20 -25.07 -2.23
C GLN A 68 -12.46 -23.79 -2.61
N GLU A 69 -11.52 -23.91 -3.51
CA GLU A 69 -10.86 -22.76 -4.13
C GLU A 69 -11.89 -21.92 -4.91
N GLY A 70 -11.81 -20.61 -4.74
CA GLY A 70 -12.74 -19.63 -5.31
C GLY A 70 -13.96 -19.31 -4.43
N ASP A 71 -14.17 -20.02 -3.33
CA ASP A 71 -15.26 -19.74 -2.41
C ASP A 71 -15.12 -18.33 -1.80
N ALA A 72 -16.22 -17.57 -1.83
CA ALA A 72 -16.30 -16.30 -1.12
C ALA A 72 -16.40 -16.56 0.39
N CYS A 73 -15.53 -15.91 1.16
CA CYS A 73 -15.43 -16.18 2.59
C CYS A 73 -15.21 -14.92 3.44
N GLN A 74 -15.42 -15.06 4.73
CA GLN A 74 -15.11 -14.08 5.77
C GLN A 74 -14.31 -14.73 6.88
N ILE A 75 -13.22 -14.09 7.31
CA ILE A 75 -12.45 -14.49 8.48
C ILE A 75 -12.77 -13.54 9.61
N LYS A 76 -13.08 -14.11 10.77
CA LYS A 76 -13.36 -13.39 12.01
C LYS A 76 -12.44 -13.89 13.14
N ILE A 77 -12.14 -12.99 14.04
CA ILE A 77 -11.54 -13.28 15.35
C ILE A 77 -12.60 -12.91 16.38
N ASP A 78 -13.20 -13.91 17.02
CA ASP A 78 -14.43 -13.79 17.79
C ASP A 78 -15.54 -13.15 16.93
N ASP A 79 -16.02 -11.95 17.33
CA ASP A 79 -17.02 -11.17 16.58
C ASP A 79 -16.39 -10.17 15.61
N ASP A 80 -15.07 -9.95 15.68
CA ASP A 80 -14.37 -8.96 14.87
C ASP A 80 -14.06 -9.50 13.48
N LEU A 81 -14.63 -8.87 12.46
CA LEU A 81 -14.33 -9.18 11.05
C LEU A 81 -12.90 -8.71 10.73
N VAL A 82 -12.10 -9.59 10.12
CA VAL A 82 -10.69 -9.31 9.78
C VAL A 82 -10.44 -9.32 8.28
N ILE A 83 -10.95 -10.31 7.56
CA ILE A 83 -10.82 -10.41 6.09
C ILE A 83 -12.16 -10.81 5.49
N THR A 84 -12.55 -10.13 4.41
CA THR A 84 -13.58 -10.57 3.48
C THR A 84 -12.95 -10.73 2.12
N GLY A 85 -13.04 -11.93 1.55
CA GLY A 85 -12.37 -12.23 0.30
C GLY A 85 -12.70 -13.59 -0.24
N TYR A 86 -11.70 -14.28 -0.75
CA TYR A 86 -11.84 -15.56 -1.42
C TYR A 86 -10.82 -16.56 -0.92
N VAL A 87 -11.20 -17.83 -0.92
CA VAL A 87 -10.29 -18.96 -0.77
C VAL A 87 -9.45 -19.07 -2.04
N ILE A 88 -8.15 -18.92 -1.92
CA ILE A 88 -7.23 -18.97 -3.07
C ILE A 88 -6.69 -20.37 -3.28
N THR A 89 -6.31 -21.03 -2.18
CA THR A 89 -5.71 -22.36 -2.24
C THR A 89 -6.28 -23.23 -1.13
N VAL A 90 -6.57 -24.47 -1.45
CA VAL A 90 -6.87 -25.52 -0.48
C VAL A 90 -5.89 -26.67 -0.73
N ASP A 91 -4.96 -26.85 0.19
CA ASP A 91 -3.96 -27.91 0.14
C ASP A 91 -4.35 -29.01 1.14
N ARG A 92 -4.56 -30.23 0.64
CA ARG A 92 -4.96 -31.40 1.44
C ARG A 92 -3.87 -32.46 1.33
N GLU A 93 -3.29 -32.77 2.49
CA GLU A 93 -2.26 -33.79 2.61
C GLU A 93 -2.82 -34.96 3.42
N VAL A 94 -2.82 -36.14 2.83
CA VAL A 94 -3.31 -37.36 3.46
C VAL A 94 -2.18 -38.39 3.50
N GLY A 95 -1.68 -38.63 4.68
CA GLY A 95 -0.68 -39.68 4.97
C GLY A 95 -1.25 -40.82 5.79
N PRO A 96 -0.45 -41.84 6.12
CA PRO A 96 -0.92 -42.97 6.97
C PRO A 96 -1.28 -42.54 8.40
N GLU A 97 -0.68 -41.49 8.90
CA GLU A 97 -0.84 -40.97 10.27
C GLU A 97 -1.27 -39.49 10.29
N ASP A 98 -1.23 -38.79 9.15
CA ASP A 98 -1.46 -37.37 9.05
C ASP A 98 -2.59 -37.06 8.06
N HIS A 99 -3.50 -36.19 8.48
CA HIS A 99 -4.53 -35.64 7.59
C HIS A 99 -4.61 -34.12 7.85
N ILE A 100 -3.94 -33.36 7.02
CA ILE A 100 -3.76 -31.91 7.20
C ILE A 100 -4.48 -31.18 6.06
N VAL A 101 -5.26 -30.17 6.42
CA VAL A 101 -5.85 -29.22 5.47
C VAL A 101 -5.30 -27.83 5.72
N ARG A 102 -4.73 -27.22 4.71
CA ARG A 102 -4.27 -25.82 4.72
C ARG A 102 -5.12 -25.01 3.76
N VAL A 103 -5.63 -23.90 4.27
CA VAL A 103 -6.50 -22.99 3.51
C VAL A 103 -5.83 -21.63 3.45
N SER A 104 -5.57 -21.14 2.23
CA SER A 104 -5.07 -19.78 2.01
C SER A 104 -6.22 -18.89 1.53
N VAL A 105 -6.41 -17.76 2.19
CA VAL A 105 -7.45 -16.77 1.88
C VAL A 105 -6.79 -15.45 1.55
N ALA A 106 -7.31 -14.76 0.54
CA ALA A 106 -6.94 -13.39 0.23
C ALA A 106 -8.17 -12.46 0.28
N SER A 107 -7.96 -11.20 0.65
CA SER A 107 -9.01 -10.18 0.59
C SER A 107 -9.48 -9.96 -0.86
N LYS A 108 -10.67 -9.35 -1.03
CA LYS A 108 -11.23 -9.06 -2.36
C LYS A 108 -10.30 -8.26 -3.27
N SER A 109 -9.36 -7.53 -2.71
CA SER A 109 -8.40 -6.75 -3.48
C SER A 109 -7.45 -7.59 -4.33
N VAL A 110 -7.42 -8.91 -4.16
CA VAL A 110 -6.73 -9.82 -5.08
C VAL A 110 -7.19 -9.59 -6.53
N ASP A 111 -8.48 -9.32 -6.75
CA ASP A 111 -9.02 -9.03 -8.07
C ASP A 111 -8.48 -7.71 -8.66
N LEU A 112 -8.07 -6.76 -7.82
CA LEU A 112 -7.41 -5.52 -8.27
C LEU A 112 -5.94 -5.74 -8.63
N VAL A 113 -5.27 -6.67 -7.94
CA VAL A 113 -3.86 -6.98 -8.16
C VAL A 113 -3.68 -7.81 -9.43
N GLU A 114 -4.55 -8.80 -9.65
CA GLU A 114 -4.45 -9.73 -10.77
C GLU A 114 -5.26 -9.27 -12.00
N GLY A 115 -6.31 -8.47 -11.78
CA GLY A 115 -7.22 -8.00 -12.83
C GLY A 115 -6.70 -6.76 -13.57
N ALA A 116 -6.94 -6.70 -14.88
CA ALA A 116 -6.67 -5.52 -15.68
C ALA A 116 -7.58 -4.34 -15.29
N ALA A 117 -7.05 -3.12 -15.38
CA ALA A 117 -7.85 -1.92 -15.16
C ALA A 117 -8.80 -1.68 -16.33
N GLU A 118 -10.10 -1.84 -16.09
CA GLU A 118 -11.12 -1.64 -17.11
C GLU A 118 -12.14 -0.58 -16.71
N PHE A 119 -12.35 0.42 -17.56
CA PHE A 119 -13.53 1.29 -17.56
C PHE A 119 -13.76 1.89 -18.95
N ALA A 120 -15.01 2.23 -19.24
CA ALA A 120 -15.56 2.40 -20.58
C ALA A 120 -14.75 3.27 -21.57
N THR A 121 -13.94 4.22 -21.10
CA THR A 121 -13.20 5.15 -21.98
C THR A 121 -11.68 5.08 -21.79
N TYR A 122 -11.18 4.33 -20.81
CA TYR A 122 -9.78 4.31 -20.39
C TYR A 122 -9.20 5.70 -20.08
N GLN A 123 -10.03 6.72 -20.03
CA GLN A 123 -9.67 8.11 -19.79
C GLN A 123 -10.70 8.80 -18.91
N MET A 124 -10.23 9.74 -18.08
CA MET A 124 -11.07 10.66 -17.32
C MET A 124 -10.47 12.05 -17.33
N THR A 125 -11.34 13.06 -17.39
CA THR A 125 -10.97 14.48 -17.35
C THR A 125 -11.76 15.20 -16.25
N ASN A 126 -11.18 16.27 -15.69
CA ASN A 126 -11.80 17.12 -14.67
C ASN A 126 -12.40 16.33 -13.51
N THR A 127 -11.57 15.54 -12.87
CA THR A 127 -11.93 14.62 -11.77
C THR A 127 -11.00 14.82 -10.57
N ASN A 128 -11.20 14.05 -9.52
CA ASN A 128 -10.25 13.97 -8.42
C ASN A 128 -9.79 12.50 -8.19
N ALA A 129 -8.74 12.35 -7.40
CA ALA A 129 -8.15 11.03 -7.17
C ALA A 129 -9.16 10.03 -6.59
N LEU A 130 -9.99 10.44 -5.62
CA LEU A 130 -11.00 9.57 -5.01
C LEU A 130 -12.03 9.07 -6.03
N ALA A 131 -12.55 9.95 -6.89
CA ALA A 131 -13.53 9.57 -7.90
C ALA A 131 -12.94 8.61 -8.93
N LEU A 132 -11.67 8.79 -9.27
CA LEU A 132 -10.96 7.94 -10.19
C LEU A 132 -10.71 6.55 -9.59
N VAL A 133 -10.20 6.48 -8.35
CA VAL A 133 -10.00 5.21 -7.63
C VAL A 133 -11.32 4.46 -7.48
N LYS A 134 -12.41 5.15 -7.08
CA LYS A 134 -13.75 4.54 -7.02
C LYS A 134 -14.19 3.93 -8.35
N LYS A 135 -13.90 4.59 -9.46
CA LYS A 135 -14.27 4.10 -10.79
C LYS A 135 -13.48 2.85 -11.17
N VAL A 136 -12.19 2.80 -10.85
CA VAL A 136 -11.34 1.63 -11.09
C VAL A 136 -11.81 0.44 -10.24
N CYS A 137 -12.04 0.65 -8.94
CA CYS A 137 -12.46 -0.41 -8.01
C CYS A 137 -13.88 -0.92 -8.29
N ALA A 138 -14.76 -0.10 -8.89
CA ALA A 138 -16.14 -0.48 -9.16
C ALA A 138 -16.28 -1.68 -10.12
N ALA A 139 -15.32 -1.88 -11.02
CA ALA A 139 -15.31 -3.03 -11.93
C ALA A 139 -15.18 -4.36 -11.17
N ALA A 140 -14.43 -4.38 -10.07
CA ALA A 140 -14.29 -5.53 -9.17
C ALA A 140 -15.36 -5.56 -8.05
N GLY A 141 -16.36 -4.68 -8.08
CA GLY A 141 -17.38 -4.59 -7.03
C GLY A 141 -16.85 -4.13 -5.67
N ILE A 142 -15.71 -3.44 -5.66
CA ILE A 142 -15.06 -2.97 -4.44
C ILE A 142 -15.37 -1.48 -4.22
N SER A 143 -15.81 -1.14 -3.01
CA SER A 143 -16.06 0.23 -2.59
C SER A 143 -14.80 0.88 -2.03
N VAL A 144 -14.72 2.22 -2.12
CA VAL A 144 -13.57 3.00 -1.62
C VAL A 144 -14.04 4.02 -0.59
N TYR A 145 -13.44 3.97 0.59
CA TYR A 145 -13.75 4.82 1.73
C TYR A 145 -12.59 5.77 2.04
N PRO A 146 -12.76 7.08 1.85
CA PRO A 146 -11.75 8.05 2.22
C PRO A 146 -11.75 8.28 3.73
N VAL A 147 -10.55 8.48 4.31
CA VAL A 147 -10.35 8.94 5.66
C VAL A 147 -9.83 10.38 5.61
N GLY A 148 -10.51 11.29 6.27
CA GLY A 148 -10.15 12.72 6.25
C GLY A 148 -10.29 13.32 4.85
N LEU A 149 -9.23 13.95 4.37
CA LEU A 149 -9.17 14.60 3.06
C LEU A 149 -8.41 13.79 2.00
N ALA A 150 -8.15 12.52 2.24
CA ALA A 150 -7.43 11.69 1.29
C ALA A 150 -8.16 11.60 -0.06
N GLY A 151 -7.42 11.82 -1.13
CA GLY A 151 -7.91 11.71 -2.50
C GLY A 151 -8.70 12.90 -3.05
N ILE A 152 -8.74 14.06 -2.36
CA ILE A 152 -9.39 15.28 -2.88
C ILE A 152 -8.58 15.98 -3.99
N THR A 153 -7.33 15.55 -4.23
CA THR A 153 -6.45 16.14 -5.23
C THR A 153 -7.08 16.11 -6.62
N ASP A 154 -7.21 17.28 -7.24
CA ASP A 154 -7.78 17.41 -8.58
C ASP A 154 -6.85 16.82 -9.65
N ILE A 155 -7.45 16.10 -10.59
CA ILE A 155 -6.80 15.50 -11.74
C ILE A 155 -7.49 16.02 -13.00
N GLN A 156 -6.77 16.83 -13.78
CA GLN A 156 -7.33 17.42 -14.99
C GLN A 156 -7.54 16.37 -16.08
N GLN A 157 -6.58 15.47 -16.24
CA GLN A 157 -6.65 14.38 -17.21
C GLN A 157 -5.91 13.16 -16.67
N PHE A 158 -6.51 12.01 -16.87
CA PHE A 158 -5.92 10.72 -16.55
C PHE A 158 -6.22 9.71 -17.65
N SER A 159 -5.22 8.92 -18.01
CA SER A 159 -5.36 7.80 -18.95
C SER A 159 -4.74 6.55 -18.34
N VAL A 160 -5.41 5.43 -18.49
CA VAL A 160 -4.86 4.10 -18.19
C VAL A 160 -3.85 3.74 -19.27
N ILE A 161 -2.72 3.22 -18.88
CA ILE A 161 -1.78 2.60 -19.80
C ILE A 161 -2.31 1.18 -20.06
N LEU A 162 -2.47 0.84 -21.33
CA LEU A 162 -2.96 -0.50 -21.69
C LEU A 162 -2.08 -1.57 -21.06
N THR A 163 -2.68 -2.59 -20.49
CA THR A 163 -2.06 -3.69 -19.73
C THR A 163 -1.77 -3.42 -18.24
N GLU A 164 -1.97 -2.21 -17.73
CA GLU A 164 -1.90 -1.98 -16.28
C GLU A 164 -3.00 -2.77 -15.54
N THR A 165 -2.64 -3.32 -14.40
CA THR A 165 -3.61 -3.86 -13.46
C THR A 165 -4.39 -2.74 -12.76
N ALA A 166 -5.52 -3.05 -12.18
CA ALA A 166 -6.28 -2.08 -11.40
C ALA A 166 -5.45 -1.53 -10.23
N TYR A 167 -4.64 -2.38 -9.58
CA TYR A 167 -3.72 -1.99 -8.53
C TYR A 167 -2.68 -0.96 -9.01
N GLU A 168 -2.02 -1.20 -10.14
CA GLU A 168 -0.99 -0.29 -10.69
C GLU A 168 -1.59 1.09 -11.02
N VAL A 169 -2.80 1.12 -11.55
CA VAL A 169 -3.54 2.37 -11.81
C VAL A 169 -3.83 3.10 -10.50
N ILE A 170 -4.34 2.41 -9.48
CA ILE A 170 -4.64 2.99 -8.18
C ILE A 170 -3.35 3.50 -7.52
N GLU A 171 -2.26 2.71 -7.55
CA GLU A 171 -0.96 3.11 -7.00
C GLU A 171 -0.46 4.40 -7.64
N ARG A 172 -0.52 4.52 -8.95
CA ARG A 172 -0.10 5.72 -9.68
C ARG A 172 -0.95 6.95 -9.31
N ILE A 173 -2.27 6.77 -9.15
CA ILE A 173 -3.17 7.84 -8.69
C ILE A 173 -2.84 8.27 -7.26
N CYS A 174 -2.65 7.31 -6.36
CA CYS A 174 -2.38 7.56 -4.95
C CYS A 174 -1.01 8.20 -4.73
N ARG A 175 0.01 7.83 -5.49
CA ARG A 175 1.33 8.51 -5.48
C ARG A 175 1.20 9.97 -5.93
N PHE A 176 0.42 10.25 -6.95
CA PHE A 176 0.16 11.64 -7.39
C PHE A 176 -0.61 12.44 -6.33
N ALA A 177 -1.60 11.83 -5.70
CA ALA A 177 -2.44 12.46 -4.68
C ALA A 177 -1.81 12.47 -3.28
N ALA A 178 -0.62 11.87 -3.10
CA ALA A 178 0.08 11.73 -1.83
C ALA A 178 -0.74 11.06 -0.73
N CYS A 179 -1.53 10.03 -1.07
CA CYS A 179 -2.32 9.25 -0.13
C CYS A 179 -1.99 7.75 -0.21
N LEU A 180 -2.25 7.04 0.88
CA LEU A 180 -2.17 5.58 0.97
C LEU A 180 -3.48 4.94 0.53
N PHE A 181 -3.39 3.70 0.04
CA PHE A 181 -4.54 2.82 -0.11
C PHE A 181 -4.19 1.43 0.41
N TYR A 182 -5.13 0.80 1.08
CA TYR A 182 -4.98 -0.53 1.66
C TYR A 182 -6.34 -1.15 1.97
N ASP A 183 -6.33 -2.45 2.23
CA ASP A 183 -7.52 -3.24 2.49
C ASP A 183 -8.26 -2.85 3.76
N ARG A 184 -9.54 -3.16 3.76
CA ARG A 184 -10.41 -3.13 4.93
C ARG A 184 -10.92 -4.53 5.25
N PRO A 185 -11.29 -4.78 6.53
CA PRO A 185 -11.87 -6.06 6.91
C PRO A 185 -13.11 -6.48 6.09
N ASP A 186 -13.89 -5.51 5.62
CA ASP A 186 -15.10 -5.72 4.83
C ASP A 186 -14.85 -6.02 3.35
N GLY A 187 -13.58 -6.19 2.95
CA GLY A 187 -13.18 -6.44 1.57
C GLY A 187 -13.22 -5.22 0.67
N ASN A 188 -13.37 -4.03 1.23
CA ASN A 188 -13.30 -2.76 0.54
C ASN A 188 -11.92 -2.11 0.72
N ILE A 189 -11.71 -0.94 0.13
CA ILE A 189 -10.45 -0.20 0.17
C ILE A 189 -10.59 1.05 1.03
N THR A 190 -9.58 1.32 1.86
CA THR A 190 -9.39 2.61 2.51
C THR A 190 -8.46 3.48 1.69
N LEU A 191 -8.83 4.73 1.48
CA LEU A 191 -7.95 5.79 1.00
C LEU A 191 -7.65 6.71 2.17
N SER A 192 -6.39 6.91 2.56
CA SER A 192 -6.03 7.55 3.82
C SER A 192 -4.70 8.31 3.74
N ASP A 193 -4.55 9.28 4.62
CA ASP A 193 -3.24 9.83 4.94
C ASP A 193 -2.44 8.87 5.83
N VAL A 194 -1.13 9.06 5.90
CA VAL A 194 -0.23 8.27 6.77
C VAL A 194 -0.49 8.63 8.23
N GLY A 195 -0.69 7.60 9.08
CA GLY A 195 -0.91 7.79 10.50
C GLY A 195 -2.25 8.43 10.84
N SER A 196 -3.31 8.00 10.16
CA SER A 196 -4.66 8.56 10.30
C SER A 196 -5.34 8.28 11.64
N SER A 197 -4.82 7.35 12.44
CA SER A 197 -5.37 6.98 13.74
C SER A 197 -4.28 6.80 14.81
N VAL A 198 -4.67 6.83 16.08
CA VAL A 198 -3.78 6.61 17.22
C VAL A 198 -4.34 5.48 18.07
N ALA A 199 -3.51 4.50 18.42
CA ALA A 199 -3.89 3.39 19.30
C ALA A 199 -4.12 3.88 20.74
N VAL A 200 -5.05 3.24 21.42
CA VAL A 200 -5.37 3.57 22.82
C VAL A 200 -4.21 3.18 23.75
N SER A 201 -3.50 2.13 23.43
CA SER A 201 -2.29 1.69 24.13
C SER A 201 -1.11 1.58 23.17
N GLY A 202 0.07 1.33 23.73
CA GLY A 202 1.29 1.14 22.98
C GLY A 202 1.97 -0.19 23.31
N PHE A 203 3.20 -0.34 22.84
CA PHE A 203 4.03 -1.52 23.07
C PHE A 203 5.10 -1.20 24.12
N VAL A 204 5.12 -1.98 25.20
CA VAL A 204 6.05 -1.83 26.32
C VAL A 204 6.87 -3.11 26.48
N LEU A 205 8.17 -3.02 26.28
CA LEU A 205 9.08 -4.17 26.45
C LEU A 205 9.08 -4.65 27.90
N GLY A 206 8.71 -5.92 28.10
CA GLY A 206 8.52 -6.53 29.42
C GLY A 206 7.16 -6.20 30.08
N GLY A 207 6.24 -5.55 29.33
CA GLY A 207 4.82 -5.43 29.62
C GLY A 207 4.05 -6.36 28.69
N ASN A 208 3.37 -5.78 27.69
CA ASN A 208 2.63 -6.52 26.67
C ASN A 208 3.48 -6.95 25.45
N ALA A 209 4.73 -6.56 25.39
CA ALA A 209 5.66 -6.98 24.36
C ALA A 209 6.74 -7.91 24.99
N GLU A 210 6.74 -9.14 24.56
CA GLU A 210 7.69 -10.17 24.98
C GLU A 210 9.06 -9.94 24.37
N ARG A 211 9.08 -9.60 23.11
CA ARG A 211 10.28 -9.38 22.32
C ARG A 211 10.20 -8.10 21.52
N MET A 212 11.29 -7.34 21.53
CA MET A 212 11.46 -6.20 20.63
C MET A 212 12.86 -6.23 20.03
N ARG A 213 12.93 -5.90 18.75
CA ARG A 213 14.18 -5.74 18.00
C ARG A 213 14.18 -4.38 17.33
N ARG A 214 15.20 -3.56 17.62
CA ARG A 214 15.40 -2.30 16.92
C ARG A 214 16.53 -2.42 15.91
N ARG A 215 16.27 -2.06 14.68
CA ARG A 215 17.25 -1.92 13.62
C ARG A 215 17.33 -0.44 13.19
N ALA A 216 18.45 0.20 13.47
CA ALA A 216 18.78 1.53 12.98
C ALA A 216 19.94 1.39 11.99
N SER A 217 19.81 1.93 10.79
CA SER A 217 20.79 1.74 9.71
C SER A 217 21.14 3.08 9.06
N MET A 218 22.41 3.22 8.65
CA MET A 218 22.85 4.32 7.80
C MET A 218 22.91 3.92 6.31
N ALA A 219 22.55 2.67 5.99
CA ALA A 219 22.50 2.22 4.61
C ALA A 219 21.40 2.97 3.85
N GLY A 220 21.71 3.44 2.66
CA GLY A 220 20.77 4.18 1.83
C GLY A 220 20.39 5.59 2.29
N ARG A 221 20.97 6.11 3.40
CA ARG A 221 20.83 7.51 3.82
C ARG A 221 21.95 8.36 3.20
N TYR A 222 21.63 9.57 2.82
CA TYR A 222 22.55 10.52 2.15
C TYR A 222 22.61 11.83 2.92
N ALA A 223 23.78 12.48 2.89
CA ALA A 223 23.96 13.78 3.54
C ALA A 223 23.05 14.84 2.91
N ASP A 224 22.93 14.77 1.59
CA ASP A 224 22.00 15.60 0.84
C ASP A 224 21.48 14.86 -0.41
N VAL A 225 20.34 15.32 -0.87
CA VAL A 225 19.69 14.87 -2.10
C VAL A 225 19.43 16.10 -2.96
N THR A 226 19.87 16.06 -4.20
CA THR A 226 19.75 17.16 -5.16
C THR A 226 19.04 16.69 -6.42
N ALA A 227 18.08 17.48 -6.91
CA ALA A 227 17.43 17.24 -8.19
C ALA A 227 18.21 17.93 -9.32
N ILE A 228 18.49 17.18 -10.38
CA ILE A 228 19.19 17.67 -11.58
C ILE A 228 18.27 17.58 -12.78
N LYS A 229 18.16 18.69 -13.51
CA LYS A 229 17.44 18.75 -14.78
C LYS A 229 18.38 18.41 -15.94
N GLN A 230 18.03 17.41 -16.72
CA GLN A 230 18.66 17.15 -18.01
C GLN A 230 17.92 17.92 -19.10
N THR A 231 18.60 18.92 -19.70
CA THR A 231 18.00 19.72 -20.77
C THR A 231 18.45 19.21 -22.13
N PRO A 232 17.52 18.93 -23.06
CA PRO A 232 17.87 18.56 -24.43
C PRO A 232 18.53 19.71 -25.23
N ILE A 233 18.44 20.94 -24.75
CA ILE A 233 19.02 22.15 -25.37
C ILE A 233 20.55 22.09 -25.43
N ILE A 234 21.19 21.37 -24.53
CA ILE A 234 22.66 21.18 -24.48
C ILE A 234 23.20 20.52 -25.76
N LEU A 235 22.39 19.73 -26.46
CA LEU A 235 22.82 19.04 -27.69
C LEU A 235 22.89 19.93 -28.94
N PHE A 236 22.37 21.15 -28.87
CA PHE A 236 22.24 22.05 -30.04
C PHE A 236 22.84 23.45 -29.85
N SER A 237 23.41 23.76 -28.69
CA SER A 237 24.04 25.06 -28.45
C SER A 237 25.52 25.03 -28.90
N SER A 238 25.92 26.08 -29.58
CA SER A 238 27.24 26.29 -30.16
C SER A 238 28.37 26.37 -29.10
N PRO A 239 29.57 26.13 -29.47
CA PRO A 239 30.64 25.54 -28.66
C PRO A 239 31.52 26.54 -27.92
N ASP A 240 30.97 27.38 -27.07
CA ASP A 240 31.81 27.97 -26.04
C ASP A 240 31.74 27.09 -24.78
N GLU A 241 32.83 26.44 -24.44
CA GLU A 241 32.93 25.52 -23.28
C GLU A 241 32.51 26.18 -21.98
N ASP A 242 32.77 27.46 -21.79
CA ASP A 242 32.41 28.22 -20.60
C ASP A 242 30.86 28.45 -20.50
N ASP A 243 30.17 28.62 -21.64
CA ASP A 243 28.72 28.73 -21.67
C ASP A 243 28.03 27.38 -21.45
N PHE A 244 28.64 26.28 -21.87
CA PHE A 244 28.17 24.94 -21.64
C PHE A 244 28.20 24.55 -20.15
N ILE A 245 29.29 24.85 -19.48
CA ILE A 245 29.47 24.58 -18.04
C ILE A 245 28.52 25.45 -17.22
N SER A 246 28.40 26.74 -17.53
CA SER A 246 27.46 27.64 -16.83
C SER A 246 25.99 27.30 -17.06
N GLN A 247 25.62 26.76 -18.21
CA GLN A 247 24.28 26.22 -18.46
C GLN A 247 24.04 24.91 -17.70
N LEU A 248 25.05 24.06 -17.58
CA LEU A 248 24.96 22.84 -16.77
C LEU A 248 24.83 23.14 -15.27
N GLU A 249 25.54 24.14 -14.77
CA GLU A 249 25.46 24.61 -13.37
C GLU A 249 24.13 25.33 -13.08
N ALA A 250 23.55 26.03 -14.05
CA ALA A 250 22.27 26.71 -13.90
C ALA A 250 21.07 25.77 -13.81
N GLU A 251 21.22 24.49 -14.09
CA GLU A 251 20.14 23.52 -14.16
C GLU A 251 19.98 22.63 -12.91
N THR A 252 20.72 22.91 -11.86
CA THR A 252 20.41 22.34 -10.53
C THR A 252 19.10 22.93 -10.03
N VAL A 253 18.07 22.11 -9.88
CA VAL A 253 16.73 22.56 -9.52
C VAL A 253 16.56 22.64 -8.01
N GLY A 254 16.55 23.86 -7.50
CA GLY A 254 16.23 24.16 -6.11
C GLY A 254 17.35 23.87 -5.10
N GLN A 255 17.02 24.05 -3.83
CA GLN A 255 17.93 23.76 -2.73
C GLN A 255 17.97 22.26 -2.45
N PRO A 256 19.15 21.66 -2.16
CA PRO A 256 19.25 20.28 -1.74
C PRO A 256 18.50 20.06 -0.43
N ALA A 257 17.89 18.89 -0.29
CA ALA A 257 17.37 18.44 0.99
C ALA A 257 18.47 17.71 1.76
N THR A 258 18.66 18.04 3.03
CA THR A 258 19.74 17.51 3.87
C THR A 258 19.22 16.59 4.96
N ASP A 259 19.98 15.53 5.26
CA ASP A 259 19.78 14.65 6.42
C ASP A 259 20.83 14.98 7.49
N PRO A 260 20.45 15.66 8.59
CA PRO A 260 21.42 16.08 9.62
C PRO A 260 22.05 14.90 10.38
N GLY A 261 21.45 13.70 10.28
CA GLY A 261 22.02 12.49 10.88
C GLY A 261 23.19 11.89 10.09
N VAL A 262 23.44 12.34 8.86
CA VAL A 262 24.53 11.85 8.01
C VAL A 262 25.67 12.85 8.01
N THR A 263 26.71 12.57 8.79
CA THR A 263 27.86 13.46 8.97
C THR A 263 28.95 13.32 7.88
N ARG A 264 28.79 12.37 6.96
CA ARG A 264 29.75 12.10 5.89
C ARG A 264 29.43 12.95 4.66
N PRO A 265 30.21 13.99 4.32
CA PRO A 265 29.84 14.94 3.27
C PRO A 265 29.82 14.33 1.85
N TRP A 266 30.53 13.22 1.62
CA TRP A 266 30.60 12.56 0.32
C TRP A 266 29.41 11.68 -0.03
N ARG A 267 28.42 11.58 0.84
CA ARG A 267 27.20 10.79 0.58
C ARG A 267 26.13 11.67 -0.04
N HIS A 268 26.27 11.98 -1.31
CA HIS A 268 25.30 12.72 -2.10
C HIS A 268 24.40 11.77 -2.90
N LEU A 269 23.15 12.16 -3.12
CA LEU A 269 22.25 11.51 -4.05
C LEU A 269 21.77 12.55 -5.08
N LEU A 270 21.95 12.22 -6.36
CA LEU A 270 21.44 12.99 -7.46
C LEU A 270 20.21 12.27 -8.02
N ILE A 271 19.10 12.99 -8.16
CA ILE A 271 17.87 12.45 -8.75
C ILE A 271 17.53 13.22 -10.02
N PRO A 272 17.06 12.53 -11.08
CA PRO A 272 16.65 13.20 -12.30
C PRO A 272 15.37 14.02 -12.05
N TYR A 273 15.30 15.18 -12.66
CA TYR A 273 14.15 16.04 -12.66
C TYR A 273 13.29 15.81 -13.91
N GLU A 274 11.98 15.69 -13.76
CA GLU A 274 11.08 15.46 -14.87
C GLU A 274 10.74 16.76 -15.60
N GLN A 275 10.75 16.73 -16.95
CA GLN A 275 10.53 17.88 -17.83
C GLN A 275 9.09 18.36 -17.77
N GLY A 276 8.22 18.18 -17.03
CA GLY A 276 6.82 18.65 -16.97
C GLY A 276 6.54 19.59 -15.81
N ASP A 277 7.51 19.77 -14.90
CA ASP A 277 7.30 20.51 -13.67
C ASP A 277 7.65 22.00 -13.84
N ALA A 278 6.67 22.79 -14.22
CA ALA A 278 6.84 24.23 -14.32
C ALA A 278 7.16 24.83 -12.94
N GLY A 279 8.42 25.25 -12.74
CA GLY A 279 8.87 25.92 -11.52
C GLY A 279 9.52 25.04 -10.47
N GLY A 280 9.78 23.76 -10.75
CA GLY A 280 10.55 22.88 -9.84
C GLY A 280 9.87 22.52 -8.52
N GLN A 281 8.56 22.70 -8.40
CA GLN A 281 7.85 22.41 -7.15
C GLN A 281 7.80 20.91 -6.84
N ASN A 282 7.61 20.08 -7.86
CA ASN A 282 7.59 18.63 -7.68
C ASN A 282 8.99 18.10 -7.38
N ALA A 283 10.02 18.61 -8.05
CA ALA A 283 11.42 18.30 -7.74
C ALA A 283 11.75 18.58 -6.27
N ARG A 284 11.32 19.73 -5.75
CA ARG A 284 11.52 20.07 -4.32
C ARG A 284 10.79 19.11 -3.40
N LYS A 285 9.54 18.75 -3.69
CA LYS A 285 8.80 17.74 -2.93
C LYS A 285 9.51 16.39 -2.99
N ARG A 286 10.02 16.01 -4.15
CA ARG A 286 10.72 14.74 -4.36
C ARG A 286 12.02 14.64 -3.55
N VAL A 287 12.87 15.66 -3.51
CA VAL A 287 14.11 15.61 -2.71
C VAL A 287 13.82 15.55 -1.21
N LEU A 288 12.82 16.31 -0.73
CA LEU A 288 12.38 16.26 0.68
C LEU A 288 11.81 14.89 1.05
N TRP A 289 10.97 14.33 0.18
CA TRP A 289 10.42 13.01 0.36
C TRP A 289 11.51 11.94 0.40
N GLU A 290 12.50 12.01 -0.49
CA GLU A 290 13.58 11.05 -0.55
C GLU A 290 14.39 11.01 0.74
N VAL A 291 14.71 12.16 1.33
CA VAL A 291 15.40 12.26 2.62
C VAL A 291 14.51 11.68 3.74
N ALA A 292 13.26 12.11 3.83
CA ALA A 292 12.33 11.70 4.88
C ALA A 292 12.04 10.19 4.84
N ARG A 293 11.75 9.65 3.65
CA ARG A 293 11.49 8.22 3.47
C ARG A 293 12.70 7.36 3.83
N ARG A 294 13.89 7.74 3.39
CA ARG A 294 15.13 7.01 3.71
C ARG A 294 15.43 7.03 5.20
N TYR A 295 15.21 8.17 5.85
CA TYR A 295 15.28 8.25 7.30
C TYR A 295 14.27 7.31 7.95
N GLY A 296 13.00 7.38 7.61
CA GLY A 296 11.95 6.55 8.16
C GLY A 296 12.24 5.05 7.98
N ARG A 297 12.58 4.62 6.77
CA ARG A 297 12.95 3.22 6.45
C ARG A 297 14.21 2.72 7.14
N SER A 298 15.06 3.64 7.59
CA SER A 298 16.26 3.31 8.33
C SER A 298 16.02 2.98 9.81
N GLN A 299 14.81 3.23 10.33
CA GLN A 299 14.42 3.06 11.73
C GLN A 299 13.27 2.06 11.83
N VAL A 300 13.57 0.82 12.11
CA VAL A 300 12.57 -0.26 12.20
C VAL A 300 12.57 -0.82 13.61
N ILE A 301 11.38 -0.99 14.19
CA ILE A 301 11.18 -1.77 15.42
C ILE A 301 10.22 -2.91 15.09
N GLU A 302 10.68 -4.11 15.34
CA GLU A 302 9.91 -5.35 15.29
C GLU A 302 9.50 -5.72 16.70
N VAL A 303 8.24 -6.03 16.93
CA VAL A 303 7.67 -6.36 18.24
C VAL A 303 6.90 -7.66 18.12
N THR A 304 7.15 -8.59 19.03
CA THR A 304 6.27 -9.74 19.29
C THR A 304 5.49 -9.44 20.57
N CYS A 305 4.17 -9.35 20.43
CA CYS A 305 3.22 -9.01 21.47
C CYS A 305 2.41 -10.27 21.85
N ASP A 306 2.05 -10.39 23.11
CA ASP A 306 1.30 -11.50 23.68
C ASP A 306 -0.21 -11.45 23.43
N SER A 307 -0.68 -10.44 22.69
CA SER A 307 -2.10 -10.26 22.38
C SER A 307 -2.30 -9.62 21.01
N TRP A 308 -3.34 -10.06 20.33
CA TRP A 308 -3.82 -9.45 19.08
C TRP A 308 -4.54 -8.11 19.31
N ARG A 309 -4.84 -7.79 20.58
CA ARG A 309 -5.67 -6.65 20.99
C ARG A 309 -4.88 -5.63 21.79
N ASP A 310 -5.30 -4.38 21.65
CA ASP A 310 -4.83 -3.28 22.50
C ASP A 310 -5.50 -3.33 23.88
N ALA A 311 -5.11 -2.42 24.78
CA ALA A 311 -5.68 -2.35 26.13
C ALA A 311 -7.19 -1.99 26.16
N SER A 312 -7.77 -1.58 25.05
CA SER A 312 -9.22 -1.36 24.93
C SER A 312 -9.97 -2.60 24.43
N GLY A 313 -9.28 -3.70 24.15
CA GLY A 313 -9.83 -4.93 23.60
C GLY A 313 -10.05 -4.90 22.09
N LYS A 314 -9.55 -3.88 21.38
CA LYS A 314 -9.62 -3.81 19.91
C LYS A 314 -8.41 -4.47 19.28
N LEU A 315 -8.63 -5.16 18.17
CA LEU A 315 -7.54 -5.71 17.37
C LEU A 315 -6.59 -4.59 16.91
N TRP A 316 -5.29 -4.86 16.93
CA TRP A 316 -4.31 -3.97 16.33
C TRP A 316 -4.63 -3.73 14.86
N GLN A 317 -4.44 -2.50 14.39
CA GLN A 317 -4.77 -2.09 13.02
C GLN A 317 -3.56 -1.45 12.33
N PRO A 318 -3.32 -1.73 11.04
CA PRO A 318 -2.31 -1.01 10.26
C PRO A 318 -2.69 0.47 10.12
N ASN A 319 -1.71 1.31 9.76
CA ASN A 319 -1.82 2.77 9.66
C ASN A 319 -2.23 3.46 10.96
N THR A 320 -1.94 2.85 12.10
CA THR A 320 -2.23 3.40 13.43
C THR A 320 -0.92 3.77 14.12
N ILE A 321 -0.86 4.95 14.72
CA ILE A 321 0.29 5.39 15.51
C ILE A 321 0.18 4.77 16.91
N ALA A 322 1.23 4.08 17.35
CA ALA A 322 1.33 3.48 18.67
C ALA A 322 2.59 3.98 19.40
N GLN A 323 2.46 4.22 20.70
CA GLN A 323 3.61 4.55 21.55
C GLN A 323 4.46 3.30 21.78
N VAL A 324 5.77 3.39 21.56
CA VAL A 324 6.72 2.30 21.82
C VAL A 324 7.66 2.70 22.95
N THR A 325 7.71 1.89 23.99
CA THR A 325 8.56 2.10 25.15
C THR A 325 9.51 0.93 25.34
N ALA A 326 10.79 1.15 25.03
CA ALA A 326 11.84 0.13 25.10
C ALA A 326 13.15 0.75 25.60
N ALA A 327 13.25 0.98 26.91
CA ALA A 327 14.41 1.66 27.51
C ALA A 327 15.75 0.95 27.20
N ARG A 328 15.77 -0.39 27.19
CA ARG A 328 16.95 -1.18 26.83
C ARG A 328 17.39 -1.01 25.38
N LEU A 329 16.47 -0.67 24.47
CA LEU A 329 16.74 -0.36 23.07
C LEU A 329 17.00 1.13 22.85
N LYS A 330 17.03 1.93 23.92
CA LYS A 330 17.17 3.39 23.88
C LYS A 330 16.13 4.03 22.95
N PHE A 331 14.88 3.58 23.07
CA PHE A 331 13.77 4.12 22.28
C PHE A 331 12.54 4.36 23.17
N ASN A 332 11.95 5.53 22.99
CA ASN A 332 10.68 5.91 23.57
C ASN A 332 10.03 6.97 22.67
N GLY A 333 8.97 6.61 21.97
CA GLY A 333 8.31 7.51 21.04
C GLY A 333 7.20 6.86 20.23
N PRO A 334 6.41 7.67 19.50
CA PRO A 334 5.37 7.16 18.62
C PRO A 334 5.96 6.60 17.33
N LEU A 335 5.42 5.48 16.88
CA LEU A 335 5.70 4.87 15.58
C LEU A 335 4.41 4.41 14.92
N LEU A 336 4.45 4.28 13.61
CA LEU A 336 3.35 3.78 12.80
C LEU A 336 3.39 2.26 12.74
N ILE A 337 2.27 1.61 12.96
CA ILE A 337 2.06 0.19 12.69
C ILE A 337 1.96 0.01 11.18
N ALA A 338 3.00 -0.57 10.60
CA ALA A 338 3.12 -0.76 9.16
C ALA A 338 2.59 -2.10 8.70
N GLU A 339 2.97 -3.15 9.41
CA GLU A 339 2.62 -4.53 9.13
C GLU A 339 2.27 -5.24 10.43
N LEU A 340 1.28 -6.10 10.36
CA LEU A 340 0.77 -6.93 11.44
C LEU A 340 0.68 -8.37 10.94
N VAL A 341 1.16 -9.30 11.75
CA VAL A 341 0.95 -10.73 11.56
C VAL A 341 0.35 -11.28 12.86
N PHE A 342 -0.92 -11.64 12.81
CA PHE A 342 -1.55 -12.37 13.89
C PHE A 342 -1.25 -13.86 13.71
N ARG A 343 -0.59 -14.44 14.69
CA ARG A 343 -0.14 -15.81 14.65
C ARG A 343 -0.65 -16.57 15.87
N ARG A 344 -1.17 -17.78 15.62
CA ARG A 344 -1.46 -18.78 16.64
C ARG A 344 -0.88 -20.10 16.16
N ASP A 345 -0.13 -20.73 17.02
CA ASP A 345 0.51 -22.02 16.81
C ASP A 345 0.72 -22.74 18.15
N GLU A 346 1.55 -23.78 18.20
CA GLU A 346 1.88 -24.51 19.42
C GLU A 346 2.52 -23.63 20.52
N ASP A 347 3.19 -22.53 20.14
CA ASP A 347 3.81 -21.58 21.08
C ASP A 347 2.79 -20.60 21.69
N GLY A 348 1.56 -20.55 21.15
CA GLY A 348 0.48 -19.69 21.64
C GLY A 348 0.01 -18.63 20.64
N THR A 349 -0.61 -17.59 21.20
CA THR A 349 -1.18 -16.48 20.42
C THR A 349 -0.26 -15.26 20.49
N HIS A 350 0.25 -14.82 19.34
CA HIS A 350 1.18 -13.70 19.24
C HIS A 350 0.79 -12.73 18.11
N ALA A 351 1.08 -11.46 18.31
CA ALA A 351 1.06 -10.46 17.25
C ALA A 351 2.50 -10.02 16.94
N ASP A 352 2.96 -10.29 15.73
CA ASP A 352 4.22 -9.76 15.24
C ASP A 352 3.94 -8.45 14.50
N VAL A 353 4.53 -7.36 14.97
CA VAL A 353 4.24 -6.00 14.54
C VAL A 353 5.50 -5.33 14.04
N VAL A 354 5.46 -4.79 12.84
CA VAL A 354 6.53 -3.96 12.26
C VAL A 354 6.15 -2.49 12.39
N LEU A 355 6.99 -1.74 13.08
CA LEU A 355 6.79 -0.32 13.35
C LEU A 355 7.91 0.52 12.77
N MET A 356 7.54 1.64 12.14
CA MET A 356 8.48 2.62 11.58
C MET A 356 7.95 4.04 11.78
N PRO A 357 8.81 5.07 11.67
CA PRO A 357 8.34 6.45 11.60
C PRO A 357 7.36 6.66 10.44
N PRO A 358 6.31 7.50 10.60
CA PRO A 358 5.32 7.75 9.54
C PRO A 358 5.93 8.20 8.21
N GLU A 359 7.06 8.90 8.25
CA GLU A 359 7.79 9.37 7.07
C GLU A 359 8.24 8.24 6.14
N ALA A 360 8.37 7.01 6.68
CA ALA A 360 8.72 5.82 5.89
C ALA A 360 7.67 5.47 4.83
N PHE A 361 6.43 5.91 5.00
CA PHE A 361 5.26 5.51 4.22
C PHE A 361 4.63 6.64 3.42
N GLN A 362 5.20 7.85 3.49
CA GLN A 362 4.75 8.93 2.61
C GLN A 362 4.86 8.49 1.15
N PRO A 363 3.80 8.60 0.35
CA PRO A 363 3.84 8.23 -1.05
C PRO A 363 4.82 9.11 -1.83
N GLU A 364 5.47 8.50 -2.83
CA GLU A 364 6.41 9.19 -3.68
C GLU A 364 5.69 10.25 -4.53
N PRO A 365 6.09 11.54 -4.47
CA PRO A 365 5.48 12.55 -5.32
C PRO A 365 5.89 12.33 -6.78
N ILE A 366 4.90 12.06 -7.62
CA ILE A 366 5.06 11.89 -9.07
C ILE A 366 4.23 12.90 -9.83
N LEU A 367 4.61 13.16 -11.08
CA LEU A 367 3.75 13.82 -12.06
C LEU A 367 3.00 12.74 -12.84
N LEU A 368 1.72 12.97 -13.10
CA LEU A 368 1.01 12.13 -14.06
C LEU A 368 1.56 12.42 -15.45
N PRO A 369 1.75 11.41 -16.32
CA PRO A 369 2.16 11.62 -17.69
C PRO A 369 1.19 12.59 -18.37
N MET A 370 1.64 13.81 -18.67
CA MET A 370 0.88 14.76 -19.48
C MET A 370 0.96 14.27 -20.93
N GLN A 371 -0.11 13.71 -21.42
CA GLN A 371 -0.29 13.64 -22.87
C GLN A 371 -0.29 15.08 -23.33
N SER A 372 0.57 15.41 -24.29
CA SER A 372 0.83 16.78 -24.74
C SER A 372 -0.48 17.58 -24.92
N ASN A 373 -0.75 18.48 -23.98
CA ASN A 373 -1.96 19.27 -23.93
C ASN A 373 -2.15 20.17 -25.17
N GLU A 374 -1.10 20.40 -25.92
CA GLU A 374 -1.18 21.22 -27.15
C GLU A 374 -2.10 20.61 -28.21
N GLY A 375 -2.06 19.29 -28.38
CA GLY A 375 -2.96 18.60 -29.31
C GLY A 375 -4.41 18.54 -28.81
N VAL A 376 -4.60 18.33 -27.52
CA VAL A 376 -5.94 18.20 -26.90
C VAL A 376 -6.58 19.58 -26.71
N GLN A 377 -5.82 20.61 -26.34
CA GLN A 377 -6.33 21.99 -26.27
C GLN A 377 -6.65 22.54 -27.65
N ALA A 378 -5.86 22.20 -28.67
CA ALA A 378 -6.19 22.56 -30.07
C ALA A 378 -7.50 21.89 -30.54
N MET A 379 -7.78 20.66 -30.13
CA MET A 379 -9.04 19.97 -30.42
C MET A 379 -10.23 20.54 -29.61
N ASN A 380 -10.03 20.92 -28.36
CA ASN A 380 -11.12 21.40 -27.49
C ASN A 380 -11.47 22.88 -27.68
N ASN A 381 -10.52 23.72 -28.14
CA ASN A 381 -10.75 25.15 -28.25
C ASN A 381 -11.34 25.60 -29.60
N ASN A 382 -11.59 24.72 -30.54
CA ASN A 382 -12.05 25.07 -31.90
C ASN A 382 -11.25 26.23 -32.57
N ASN A 383 -10.15 26.61 -31.99
CA ASN A 383 -9.17 27.49 -32.59
C ASN A 383 -8.24 26.60 -33.43
N ALA A 384 -8.68 26.27 -34.63
CA ALA A 384 -7.74 25.82 -35.63
C ALA A 384 -6.56 26.81 -35.64
N PRO A 385 -5.30 26.36 -35.51
CA PRO A 385 -4.17 27.25 -35.70
C PRO A 385 -4.39 27.94 -37.00
N ALA A 386 -4.26 29.28 -37.01
CA ALA A 386 -4.37 30.07 -38.21
C ALA A 386 -3.57 29.37 -39.31
N SER A 387 -4.24 28.95 -40.37
CA SER A 387 -3.65 28.19 -41.46
C SER A 387 -2.31 28.84 -41.81
N VAL A 388 -1.21 28.11 -41.62
CA VAL A 388 0.06 28.50 -42.22
C VAL A 388 -0.17 28.34 -43.74
N SER A 389 -0.65 29.38 -44.34
CA SER A 389 -0.80 29.46 -45.80
C SER A 389 0.59 29.40 -46.41
N GLY A 390 0.95 28.24 -46.94
CA GLY A 390 2.21 28.08 -47.65
C GLY A 390 2.81 26.70 -47.75
N ILE A 391 2.27 25.68 -47.08
CA ILE A 391 2.74 24.30 -47.28
C ILE A 391 1.68 23.58 -48.13
N THR A 392 1.86 23.61 -49.43
CA THR A 392 1.17 22.70 -50.34
C THR A 392 1.76 21.32 -50.16
N ALA A 393 0.99 20.40 -49.57
CA ALA A 393 1.37 19.01 -49.51
C ALA A 393 1.51 18.48 -50.95
N THR A 394 2.72 18.19 -51.39
CA THR A 394 2.96 17.48 -52.63
C THR A 394 2.43 16.06 -52.49
N PRO A 395 1.49 15.61 -53.31
CA PRO A 395 1.01 14.24 -53.28
C PRO A 395 2.18 13.30 -53.51
N LEU A 396 2.31 12.27 -52.65
CA LEU A 396 3.24 11.17 -52.91
C LEU A 396 2.95 10.54 -54.26
N PRO A 397 3.98 10.27 -55.09
CA PRO A 397 3.79 9.58 -56.37
C PRO A 397 3.18 8.20 -56.14
N PRO A 398 2.30 7.72 -57.03
CA PRO A 398 1.70 6.40 -56.88
C PRO A 398 2.79 5.31 -56.87
N LEU A 399 2.68 4.42 -55.90
CA LEU A 399 3.53 3.22 -55.87
C LEU A 399 3.35 2.44 -57.18
N LEU A 400 4.43 2.29 -57.89
CA LEU A 400 4.47 1.42 -59.10
C LEU A 400 4.09 0.01 -58.69
N PRO A 401 3.24 -0.70 -59.46
CA PRO A 401 2.95 -2.11 -59.16
C PRO A 401 4.22 -2.91 -59.41
N GLY A 402 4.72 -3.54 -58.35
CA GLY A 402 5.87 -4.43 -58.38
C GLY A 402 5.57 -5.65 -59.23
N GLY A 403 6.37 -5.84 -60.28
CA GLY A 403 6.46 -7.07 -60.99
C GLY A 403 7.57 -7.96 -60.36
N LEU A 404 7.19 -9.24 -60.14
CA LEU A 404 7.99 -10.44 -59.87
C LEU A 404 8.70 -10.51 -58.52
#